data_bd3f2da8fe5ae18aa983860b807c00bd
#
_entry.id   bd3f2da8fe5ae18aa983860b807c00bd
#
_cell.length_a   1.000
_cell.length_b   1.000
_cell.length_c   1.000
_cell.angle_alpha   90.00
_cell.angle_beta   90.00
_cell.angle_gamma   90.00
#
_symmetry.space_group_name_H-M   'P 1'
#
loop_
_entity.id
_entity.type
_entity.pdbx_description
1 polymer ?
#
loop_
_entity_poly.entity_id
_entity_poly.type
_entity_poly.pdbx_seq_one_letter_code
_entity_poly.pdbx_strand_id
1 'polypeptide(L)'
;YNVNTVDITSEDIPADTDVVVIPAPKTDYLEEDIKKVSDFLNNDGNLGKQLLYIASYGQEDTPNLDEFLSEYGLSVGKGVICESDSGKYYNSPCVTVASDVSDNFTQDVSAEKPAILSALCRPVNTLFDEQDMVSTDAYLKSSDSAYTANVDISQTTGQVNIGDALVKGQQNYMAVGSKAKFTDDNKTLYSNVIAVGSEGMLSDTYLQYSQYQNSEYFISVI
;
A
#
# COMPACT_ATOMS: atom_id res chain seq x y z
N TYR A 1 -7.82 16.51 10.06
CA TYR A 1 -8.66 15.55 9.31
C TYR A 1 -9.91 15.21 10.13
N ASN A 2 -11.04 15.00 9.45
CA ASN A 2 -12.26 14.46 10.05
C ASN A 2 -12.37 12.99 9.63
N VAL A 3 -12.28 12.06 10.58
CA VAL A 3 -12.24 10.62 10.32
C VAL A 3 -13.54 9.99 10.81
N ASN A 4 -14.22 9.27 9.90
CA ASN A 4 -15.43 8.50 10.19
C ASN A 4 -15.23 7.05 9.77
N THR A 5 -15.89 6.13 10.47
CA THR A 5 -15.94 4.71 10.07
C THR A 5 -17.26 4.44 9.37
N VAL A 6 -17.21 3.76 8.24
CA VAL A 6 -18.37 3.35 7.43
C VAL A 6 -18.41 1.82 7.34
N ASP A 7 -19.55 1.23 7.63
CA ASP A 7 -19.80 -0.18 7.29
C ASP A 7 -20.35 -0.25 5.86
N ILE A 8 -19.46 -0.51 4.92
CA ILE A 8 -19.76 -0.48 3.49
C ILE A 8 -20.84 -1.51 3.08
N THR A 9 -21.05 -2.56 3.88
CA THR A 9 -22.09 -3.57 3.60
C THR A 9 -23.50 -3.02 3.82
N SER A 10 -23.66 -2.03 4.68
CA SER A 10 -24.96 -1.45 5.06
C SER A 10 -25.09 0.04 4.75
N GLU A 11 -23.99 0.72 4.49
CA GLU A 11 -23.93 2.16 4.28
C GLU A 11 -23.23 2.52 2.96
N ASP A 12 -23.52 3.69 2.44
CA ASP A 12 -22.79 4.27 1.32
C ASP A 12 -21.62 5.13 1.83
N ILE A 13 -20.59 5.29 1.00
CA ILE A 13 -19.50 6.23 1.29
C ILE A 13 -20.06 7.66 1.20
N PRO A 14 -19.91 8.49 2.27
CA PRO A 14 -20.41 9.88 2.23
C PRO A 14 -19.84 10.68 1.06
N ALA A 15 -20.64 11.50 0.41
CA ALA A 15 -20.25 12.23 -0.80
C ALA A 15 -19.12 13.26 -0.56
N ASP A 16 -19.00 13.77 0.67
CA ASP A 16 -17.97 14.71 1.11
C ASP A 16 -16.66 14.04 1.54
N THR A 17 -16.55 12.70 1.39
CA THR A 17 -15.31 11.96 1.64
C THR A 17 -14.27 12.29 0.57
N ASP A 18 -13.04 12.60 0.97
CA ASP A 18 -11.92 12.80 0.07
C ASP A 18 -11.06 11.54 -0.08
N VAL A 19 -10.87 10.81 1.01
CA VAL A 19 -10.02 9.62 1.08
C VAL A 19 -10.78 8.48 1.76
N VAL A 20 -10.76 7.30 1.14
CA VAL A 20 -11.21 6.05 1.76
C VAL A 20 -9.98 5.24 2.17
N VAL A 21 -10.01 4.66 3.37
CA VAL A 21 -8.96 3.74 3.83
C VAL A 21 -9.57 2.36 4.05
N ILE A 22 -8.98 1.34 3.42
CA ILE A 22 -9.32 -0.07 3.63
C ILE A 22 -8.16 -0.73 4.39
N PRO A 23 -8.26 -0.87 5.72
CA PRO A 23 -7.18 -1.37 6.54
C PRO A 23 -7.27 -2.90 6.71
N ALA A 24 -6.35 -3.62 6.10
CA ALA A 24 -6.11 -5.06 6.29
C ALA A 24 -7.39 -5.91 6.38
N PRO A 25 -8.22 -5.97 5.32
CA PRO A 25 -9.49 -6.69 5.35
C PRO A 25 -9.26 -8.17 5.65
N LYS A 26 -10.06 -8.74 6.54
CA LYS A 26 -9.96 -10.16 6.94
C LYS A 26 -10.74 -11.09 6.03
N THR A 27 -11.71 -10.55 5.31
CA THR A 27 -12.55 -11.26 4.35
C THR A 27 -12.67 -10.43 3.09
N ASP A 28 -12.96 -11.07 1.97
CA ASP A 28 -13.20 -10.36 0.72
C ASP A 28 -14.47 -9.52 0.79
N TYR A 29 -14.53 -8.50 -0.05
CA TYR A 29 -15.72 -7.68 -0.27
C TYR A 29 -16.63 -8.33 -1.31
N LEU A 30 -17.94 -8.09 -1.22
CA LEU A 30 -18.87 -8.44 -2.29
C LEU A 30 -18.66 -7.51 -3.48
N GLU A 31 -19.04 -7.95 -4.69
CA GLU A 31 -18.97 -7.12 -5.90
C GLU A 31 -19.73 -5.79 -5.75
N GLU A 32 -20.87 -5.82 -5.03
CA GLU A 32 -21.67 -4.61 -4.76
C GLU A 32 -20.94 -3.61 -3.83
N ASP A 33 -20.12 -4.08 -2.89
CA ASP A 33 -19.33 -3.22 -2.01
C ASP A 33 -18.13 -2.63 -2.76
N ILE A 34 -17.47 -3.45 -3.60
CA ILE A 34 -16.41 -2.99 -4.51
C ILE A 34 -16.95 -1.92 -5.46
N LYS A 35 -18.19 -2.11 -5.96
CA LYS A 35 -18.83 -1.10 -6.81
C LYS A 35 -18.98 0.25 -6.10
N LYS A 36 -19.32 0.28 -4.82
CA LYS A 36 -19.40 1.55 -4.05
C LYS A 36 -18.03 2.26 -4.00
N VAL A 37 -16.93 1.50 -3.84
CA VAL A 37 -15.57 2.06 -3.89
C VAL A 37 -15.24 2.59 -5.28
N SER A 38 -15.59 1.85 -6.33
CA SER A 38 -15.37 2.27 -7.72
C SER A 38 -16.18 3.52 -8.06
N ASP A 39 -17.44 3.59 -7.64
CA ASP A 39 -18.31 4.76 -7.83
C ASP A 39 -17.76 5.99 -7.06
N PHE A 40 -17.27 5.79 -5.85
CA PHE A 40 -16.60 6.84 -5.06
C PHE A 40 -15.39 7.41 -5.81
N LEU A 41 -14.50 6.55 -6.32
CA LEU A 41 -13.31 7.00 -7.06
C LEU A 41 -13.68 7.65 -8.41
N ASN A 42 -14.75 7.19 -9.05
CA ASN A 42 -15.24 7.80 -10.27
C ASN A 42 -15.86 9.19 -10.03
N ASN A 43 -16.49 9.42 -8.87
CA ASN A 43 -17.04 10.70 -8.43
C ASN A 43 -17.90 11.35 -9.52
N ASP A 44 -18.90 10.63 -10.04
CA ASP A 44 -19.74 11.06 -11.17
C ASP A 44 -18.94 11.53 -12.40
N GLY A 45 -17.78 10.90 -12.61
CA GLY A 45 -16.86 11.22 -13.70
C GLY A 45 -15.98 12.46 -13.44
N ASN A 46 -15.99 13.04 -12.25
CA ASN A 46 -15.13 14.17 -11.89
C ASN A 46 -13.79 13.73 -11.31
N LEU A 47 -13.63 12.44 -10.91
CA LEU A 47 -12.44 11.94 -10.24
C LEU A 47 -12.12 12.78 -8.96
N GLY A 48 -10.86 12.94 -8.60
CA GLY A 48 -10.42 13.76 -7.47
C GLY A 48 -10.47 13.03 -6.12
N LYS A 49 -10.65 11.71 -6.10
CA LYS A 49 -10.77 10.89 -4.90
C LYS A 49 -9.58 9.95 -4.73
N GLN A 50 -9.35 9.50 -3.52
CA GLN A 50 -8.23 8.62 -3.20
C GLN A 50 -8.67 7.42 -2.37
N LEU A 51 -8.10 6.25 -2.68
CA LEU A 51 -8.17 5.05 -1.86
C LEU A 51 -6.78 4.71 -1.34
N LEU A 52 -6.67 4.49 -0.03
CA LEU A 52 -5.51 3.87 0.60
C LEU A 52 -5.90 2.44 1.01
N TYR A 53 -5.40 1.47 0.26
CA TYR A 53 -5.52 0.05 0.60
C TYR A 53 -4.28 -0.43 1.35
N ILE A 54 -4.48 -1.06 2.49
CA ILE A 54 -3.42 -1.57 3.35
C ILE A 54 -3.58 -3.07 3.47
N ALA A 55 -2.60 -3.83 2.99
CA ALA A 55 -2.59 -5.29 3.11
C ALA A 55 -2.01 -5.74 4.46
N SER A 56 -2.30 -6.99 4.81
CA SER A 56 -1.66 -7.69 5.93
C SER A 56 -1.03 -8.99 5.47
N TYR A 57 0.07 -9.37 6.09
CA TYR A 57 0.73 -10.64 5.80
C TYR A 57 -0.17 -11.86 6.06
N GLY A 58 -1.01 -11.80 7.09
CA GLY A 58 -1.96 -12.86 7.47
C GLY A 58 -3.35 -12.74 6.81
N GLN A 59 -3.51 -11.87 5.83
CA GLN A 59 -4.77 -11.68 5.12
C GLN A 59 -5.10 -12.91 4.26
N GLU A 60 -6.35 -13.33 4.30
CA GLU A 60 -6.88 -14.37 3.42
C GLU A 60 -7.00 -13.88 1.96
N ASP A 61 -7.23 -14.79 1.02
CA ASP A 61 -7.41 -14.42 -0.39
C ASP A 61 -8.68 -13.54 -0.54
N THR A 62 -8.52 -12.43 -1.28
CA THR A 62 -9.57 -11.42 -1.51
C THR A 62 -9.78 -11.20 -3.01
N PRO A 63 -10.34 -12.19 -3.75
CA PRO A 63 -10.37 -12.16 -5.22
C PRO A 63 -11.12 -10.96 -5.82
N ASN A 64 -12.22 -10.50 -5.23
CA ASN A 64 -12.95 -9.33 -5.76
C ASN A 64 -12.14 -8.04 -5.56
N LEU A 65 -11.48 -7.91 -4.40
CA LEU A 65 -10.59 -6.77 -4.12
C LEU A 65 -9.32 -6.82 -4.98
N ASP A 66 -8.77 -8.01 -5.21
CA ASP A 66 -7.60 -8.20 -6.08
C ASP A 66 -7.94 -7.86 -7.55
N GLU A 67 -9.13 -8.22 -8.05
CA GLU A 67 -9.62 -7.83 -9.36
C GLU A 67 -9.74 -6.31 -9.47
N PHE A 68 -10.38 -5.66 -8.48
CA PHE A 68 -10.47 -4.20 -8.42
C PHE A 68 -9.09 -3.52 -8.43
N LEU A 69 -8.12 -3.99 -7.64
CA LEU A 69 -6.76 -3.44 -7.63
C LEU A 69 -6.11 -3.58 -9.01
N SER A 70 -6.38 -4.66 -9.73
CA SER A 70 -5.83 -4.90 -11.07
C SER A 70 -6.34 -3.91 -12.12
N GLU A 71 -7.55 -3.35 -11.97
CA GLU A 71 -8.07 -2.26 -12.82
C GLU A 71 -7.23 -0.98 -12.68
N TYR A 72 -6.57 -0.79 -11.54
CA TYR A 72 -5.63 0.29 -11.28
C TYR A 72 -4.17 -0.11 -11.50
N GLY A 73 -3.94 -1.25 -12.17
CA GLY A 73 -2.60 -1.75 -12.48
C GLY A 73 -1.80 -2.25 -11.28
N LEU A 74 -2.47 -2.59 -10.17
CA LEU A 74 -1.85 -3.02 -8.94
C LEU A 74 -2.19 -4.46 -8.59
N SER A 75 -1.27 -5.16 -7.91
CA SER A 75 -1.56 -6.42 -7.23
C SER A 75 -0.73 -6.56 -5.96
N VAL A 76 -1.26 -7.29 -4.98
CA VAL A 76 -0.51 -7.64 -3.76
C VAL A 76 -0.08 -9.10 -3.86
N GLY A 77 1.24 -9.30 -3.94
CA GLY A 77 1.84 -10.62 -4.11
C GLY A 77 1.79 -11.46 -2.82
N LYS A 78 2.19 -12.73 -2.96
CA LYS A 78 2.30 -13.68 -1.83
C LYS A 78 3.70 -13.60 -1.20
N GLY A 79 3.78 -14.04 0.04
CA GLY A 79 5.00 -14.01 0.84
C GLY A 79 5.27 -12.64 1.45
N VAL A 80 6.38 -12.55 2.15
CA VAL A 80 6.84 -11.34 2.86
C VAL A 80 8.17 -10.91 2.30
N ILE A 81 8.37 -9.62 2.16
CA ILE A 81 9.65 -9.03 1.75
C ILE A 81 10.62 -9.14 2.91
N CYS A 82 11.75 -9.77 2.66
CA CYS A 82 12.87 -9.92 3.58
C CYS A 82 14.16 -9.39 2.94
N GLU A 83 15.12 -9.00 3.75
CA GLU A 83 16.43 -8.52 3.33
C GLU A 83 17.54 -9.51 3.71
N SER A 84 18.48 -9.73 2.82
CA SER A 84 19.69 -10.52 3.09
C SER A 84 20.85 -9.67 3.60
N ASP A 85 20.85 -8.37 3.32
CA ASP A 85 21.82 -7.40 3.85
C ASP A 85 21.39 -6.90 5.23
N SER A 86 22.19 -7.19 6.26
CA SER A 86 21.93 -6.78 7.64
C SER A 86 21.88 -5.26 7.85
N GLY A 87 22.41 -4.47 6.93
CA GLY A 87 22.31 -3.01 6.94
C GLY A 87 20.96 -2.47 6.46
N LYS A 88 20.07 -3.34 5.97
CA LYS A 88 18.78 -2.99 5.36
C LYS A 88 17.55 -3.48 6.13
N TYR A 89 17.75 -4.04 7.33
CA TYR A 89 16.65 -4.46 8.19
C TYR A 89 16.91 -4.12 9.66
N TYR A 90 15.86 -4.11 10.45
CA TYR A 90 15.90 -3.85 11.89
C TYR A 90 15.47 -5.11 12.65
N ASN A 91 16.38 -5.66 13.47
CA ASN A 91 16.18 -6.83 14.34
C ASN A 91 15.77 -8.15 13.66
N SER A 92 15.15 -8.14 12.50
CA SER A 92 14.73 -9.32 11.76
C SER A 92 14.80 -9.05 10.27
N PRO A 93 15.23 -10.04 9.45
CA PRO A 93 15.24 -9.88 7.97
C PRO A 93 13.90 -9.43 7.37
N CYS A 94 12.76 -9.74 8.02
CA CYS A 94 11.43 -9.36 7.55
C CYS A 94 10.90 -8.05 8.20
N VAL A 95 11.78 -7.30 8.87
CA VAL A 95 11.53 -5.92 9.32
C VAL A 95 12.53 -5.02 8.60
N THR A 96 12.16 -4.60 7.42
CA THR A 96 13.05 -3.99 6.44
C THR A 96 12.96 -2.47 6.43
N VAL A 97 13.98 -1.81 5.89
CA VAL A 97 14.01 -0.35 5.70
C VAL A 97 13.99 -0.07 4.19
N ALA A 98 13.08 0.77 3.74
CA ALA A 98 13.02 1.17 2.34
C ALA A 98 14.35 1.79 1.90
N SER A 99 14.85 1.35 0.75
CA SER A 99 16.12 1.79 0.17
C SER A 99 15.93 2.85 -0.92
N ASP A 100 14.73 2.89 -1.50
CA ASP A 100 14.33 3.86 -2.51
C ASP A 100 12.95 4.40 -2.10
N VAL A 101 12.88 5.71 -1.86
CA VAL A 101 11.68 6.45 -1.46
C VAL A 101 11.43 7.51 -2.51
N SER A 102 10.29 7.44 -3.16
CA SER A 102 9.90 8.43 -4.17
C SER A 102 9.77 9.84 -3.57
N ASP A 103 10.21 10.85 -4.29
CA ASP A 103 10.14 12.26 -3.87
C ASP A 103 8.69 12.80 -3.79
N ASN A 104 7.71 12.05 -4.31
CA ASN A 104 6.33 12.51 -4.41
C ASN A 104 5.66 12.83 -3.06
N PHE A 105 6.09 12.17 -1.97
CA PHE A 105 5.53 12.37 -0.63
C PHE A 105 6.58 12.75 0.42
N THR A 106 7.73 13.29 -0.01
CA THR A 106 8.82 13.64 0.91
C THR A 106 8.92 15.13 1.21
N GLN A 107 8.08 15.97 0.60
CA GLN A 107 8.15 17.43 0.72
C GLN A 107 8.00 17.94 2.16
N ASP A 108 7.17 17.26 2.96
CA ASP A 108 6.90 17.62 4.36
C ASP A 108 7.61 16.68 5.35
N VAL A 109 8.48 15.80 4.85
CA VAL A 109 9.27 14.89 5.70
C VAL A 109 10.54 15.61 6.17
N SER A 110 10.83 15.54 7.46
CA SER A 110 11.94 16.28 8.09
C SER A 110 13.33 15.84 7.64
N ALA A 111 13.46 14.61 7.10
CA ALA A 111 14.72 14.03 6.65
C ALA A 111 14.90 14.16 5.15
N GLU A 112 16.07 14.62 4.68
CA GLU A 112 16.43 14.68 3.26
C GLU A 112 16.38 13.29 2.59
N LYS A 113 16.67 12.23 3.35
CA LYS A 113 16.55 10.83 2.93
C LYS A 113 15.77 10.08 3.99
N PRO A 114 14.45 10.03 3.87
CA PRO A 114 13.62 9.39 4.86
C PRO A 114 13.89 7.88 4.91
N ALA A 115 14.01 7.35 6.13
CA ALA A 115 14.07 5.93 6.40
C ALA A 115 12.68 5.45 6.81
N ILE A 116 12.04 4.66 5.94
CA ILE A 116 10.71 4.12 6.18
C ILE A 116 10.84 2.65 6.54
N LEU A 117 10.39 2.31 7.76
CA LEU A 117 10.43 0.95 8.28
C LEU A 117 9.21 0.17 7.81
N SER A 118 9.43 -1.05 7.35
CA SER A 118 8.38 -1.97 6.90
C SER A 118 8.50 -3.32 7.61
N ALA A 119 7.42 -3.81 8.18
CA ALA A 119 7.40 -5.09 8.89
C ALA A 119 6.40 -6.06 8.25
N LEU A 120 6.85 -7.29 7.97
CA LEU A 120 6.03 -8.36 7.41
C LEU A 120 5.24 -7.91 6.15
N CYS A 121 5.89 -7.16 5.28
CA CYS A 121 5.27 -6.54 4.13
C CYS A 121 5.14 -7.52 2.96
N ARG A 122 3.96 -7.64 2.41
CA ARG A 122 3.71 -8.32 1.13
C ARG A 122 4.21 -7.42 -0.01
N PRO A 123 4.74 -7.98 -1.11
CA PRO A 123 5.14 -7.17 -2.25
C PRO A 123 3.92 -6.58 -2.95
N VAL A 124 4.00 -5.30 -3.31
CA VAL A 124 3.02 -4.61 -4.15
C VAL A 124 3.59 -4.51 -5.56
N ASN A 125 2.93 -5.12 -6.54
CA ASN A 125 3.40 -5.13 -7.91
C ASN A 125 2.64 -4.12 -8.75
N THR A 126 3.34 -3.44 -9.66
CA THR A 126 2.74 -2.72 -10.78
C THR A 126 2.60 -3.70 -11.95
N LEU A 127 1.41 -3.79 -12.56
CA LEU A 127 1.11 -4.75 -13.63
C LEU A 127 1.47 -4.20 -15.02
N PHE A 128 1.54 -2.89 -15.14
CA PHE A 128 1.92 -2.14 -16.33
C PHE A 128 2.38 -0.74 -15.92
N ASP A 129 3.06 0.00 -16.79
CA ASP A 129 3.43 1.39 -16.53
C ASP A 129 2.27 2.34 -16.85
N GLU A 130 1.62 2.13 -18.01
CA GLU A 130 0.45 2.92 -18.47
C GLU A 130 -0.46 2.06 -19.35
N GLN A 131 -1.77 2.06 -19.06
CA GLN A 131 -2.81 1.41 -19.85
C GLN A 131 -4.16 2.08 -19.59
N ASP A 132 -4.96 2.35 -20.65
CA ASP A 132 -6.35 2.83 -20.57
C ASP A 132 -6.56 4.04 -19.64
N MET A 133 -5.66 5.02 -19.70
CA MET A 133 -5.67 6.21 -18.83
C MET A 133 -5.35 5.93 -17.35
N VAL A 134 -4.84 4.76 -17.05
CA VAL A 134 -4.27 4.40 -15.76
C VAL A 134 -2.75 4.34 -15.89
N SER A 135 -2.04 5.04 -15.03
CA SER A 135 -0.59 4.94 -14.88
C SER A 135 -0.24 4.39 -13.51
N THR A 136 0.87 3.68 -13.41
CA THR A 136 1.35 3.15 -12.13
C THR A 136 2.75 3.65 -11.79
N ASP A 137 3.02 3.81 -10.49
CA ASP A 137 4.35 4.14 -9.98
C ASP A 137 4.60 3.46 -8.64
N ALA A 138 5.85 3.12 -8.35
CA ALA A 138 6.26 2.50 -7.11
C ALA A 138 6.93 3.53 -6.19
N TYR A 139 6.34 3.78 -5.03
CA TYR A 139 6.74 4.87 -4.14
C TYR A 139 7.73 4.47 -3.04
N LEU A 140 7.66 3.23 -2.59
CA LEU A 140 8.61 2.68 -1.63
C LEU A 140 9.16 1.35 -2.15
N LYS A 141 10.48 1.22 -2.24
CA LYS A 141 11.13 0.00 -2.72
C LYS A 141 12.20 -0.49 -1.76
N SER A 142 12.39 -1.80 -1.75
CA SER A 142 13.49 -2.46 -1.07
C SER A 142 14.83 -2.25 -1.80
N SER A 143 15.89 -2.80 -1.26
CA SER A 143 17.17 -2.93 -1.97
C SER A 143 17.16 -4.10 -2.97
N ASP A 144 18.19 -4.19 -3.79
CA ASP A 144 18.43 -5.31 -4.70
C ASP A 144 18.77 -6.63 -3.97
N SER A 145 19.16 -6.55 -2.68
CA SER A 145 19.44 -7.72 -1.84
C SER A 145 18.18 -8.33 -1.21
N ALA A 146 17.01 -7.74 -1.46
CA ALA A 146 15.74 -8.23 -0.96
C ALA A 146 15.30 -9.52 -1.66
N TYR A 147 14.41 -10.21 -1.00
CA TYR A 147 13.70 -11.37 -1.54
C TYR A 147 12.34 -11.49 -0.87
N THR A 148 11.41 -12.17 -1.51
CA THR A 148 10.16 -12.58 -0.86
C THR A 148 10.27 -14.02 -0.38
N ALA A 149 9.66 -14.33 0.76
CA ALA A 149 9.56 -15.68 1.29
C ALA A 149 8.25 -15.89 2.04
N ASN A 150 7.81 -17.15 2.13
CA ASN A 150 6.78 -17.48 3.10
C ASN A 150 7.38 -17.40 4.50
N VAL A 151 6.61 -16.85 5.43
CA VAL A 151 7.02 -16.77 6.85
C VAL A 151 5.99 -17.46 7.72
N ASP A 152 6.48 -18.10 8.78
CA ASP A 152 5.65 -18.65 9.85
C ASP A 152 6.07 -17.99 11.17
N ILE A 153 5.09 -17.44 11.89
CA ILE A 153 5.31 -16.75 13.16
C ILE A 153 4.80 -17.63 14.28
N SER A 154 5.71 -18.09 15.12
CA SER A 154 5.35 -18.85 16.31
C SER A 154 4.45 -18.04 17.23
N GLN A 155 3.22 -18.47 17.42
CA GLN A 155 2.24 -17.84 18.30
C GLN A 155 2.69 -17.84 19.77
N THR A 156 3.61 -18.75 20.14
CA THR A 156 4.09 -18.88 21.51
C THR A 156 5.31 -17.99 21.80
N THR A 157 6.25 -17.90 20.84
CA THR A 157 7.55 -17.23 21.05
C THR A 157 7.68 -15.94 20.25
N GLY A 158 6.80 -15.69 19.26
CA GLY A 158 6.94 -14.60 18.29
C GLY A 158 8.11 -14.79 17.31
N GLN A 159 8.76 -15.96 17.32
CA GLN A 159 9.87 -16.25 16.41
C GLN A 159 9.36 -16.35 14.97
N VAL A 160 10.03 -15.64 14.06
CA VAL A 160 9.76 -15.68 12.62
C VAL A 160 10.65 -16.74 11.98
N ASN A 161 10.04 -17.78 11.43
CA ASN A 161 10.70 -18.79 10.60
C ASN A 161 10.53 -18.40 9.14
N ILE A 162 11.62 -18.19 8.43
CA ILE A 162 11.64 -17.73 7.04
C ILE A 162 11.89 -18.96 6.15
N GLY A 163 10.98 -19.19 5.21
CA GLY A 163 11.10 -20.25 4.21
C GLY A 163 12.09 -19.90 3.08
N ASP A 164 12.10 -20.74 2.07
CA ASP A 164 12.93 -20.50 0.87
C ASP A 164 12.46 -19.23 0.11
N ALA A 165 13.39 -18.56 -0.53
CA ALA A 165 13.10 -17.39 -1.33
C ALA A 165 12.19 -17.74 -2.54
N LEU A 166 11.08 -17.04 -2.69
CA LEU A 166 10.14 -17.14 -3.81
C LEU A 166 10.60 -16.30 -4.99
N VAL A 167 10.91 -15.02 -4.73
CA VAL A 167 11.41 -14.04 -5.71
C VAL A 167 12.59 -13.31 -5.10
N LYS A 168 13.63 -13.05 -5.90
CA LYS A 168 14.83 -12.31 -5.48
C LYS A 168 14.95 -11.00 -6.24
N GLY A 169 15.56 -10.01 -5.60
CA GLY A 169 15.76 -8.66 -6.11
C GLY A 169 14.84 -7.64 -5.49
N GLN A 170 14.90 -6.41 -6.00
CA GLN A 170 14.11 -5.29 -5.49
C GLN A 170 12.61 -5.59 -5.54
N GLN A 171 11.89 -5.22 -4.48
CA GLN A 171 10.46 -5.38 -4.31
C GLN A 171 9.85 -4.04 -3.92
N ASN A 172 8.56 -3.80 -4.26
CA ASN A 172 7.88 -2.59 -3.81
C ASN A 172 7.09 -2.87 -2.53
N TYR A 173 7.22 -1.98 -1.57
CA TYR A 173 6.39 -1.95 -0.35
C TYR A 173 5.09 -1.19 -0.56
N MET A 174 5.09 -0.22 -1.49
CA MET A 174 3.98 0.67 -1.77
C MET A 174 4.03 1.11 -3.23
N ALA A 175 2.87 1.08 -3.87
CA ALA A 175 2.69 1.55 -5.24
C ALA A 175 1.33 2.25 -5.40
N VAL A 176 1.21 3.06 -6.43
CA VAL A 176 0.00 3.79 -6.79
C VAL A 176 -0.45 3.43 -8.21
N GLY A 177 -1.77 3.32 -8.39
CA GLY A 177 -2.44 3.36 -9.68
C GLY A 177 -3.25 4.65 -9.77
N SER A 178 -2.96 5.47 -10.76
CA SER A 178 -3.59 6.77 -10.97
C SER A 178 -4.43 6.74 -12.24
N LYS A 179 -5.75 6.85 -12.09
CA LYS A 179 -6.67 6.98 -13.22
C LYS A 179 -6.83 8.46 -13.58
N ALA A 180 -6.56 8.80 -14.83
CA ALA A 180 -6.60 10.16 -15.32
C ALA A 180 -7.84 10.42 -16.19
N LYS A 181 -8.28 11.68 -16.23
CA LYS A 181 -9.30 12.20 -17.16
C LYS A 181 -8.90 13.60 -17.62
N PHE A 182 -8.88 13.80 -18.91
CA PHE A 182 -8.72 15.15 -19.49
C PHE A 182 -10.06 15.85 -19.53
N THR A 183 -10.06 17.12 -19.15
CA THR A 183 -11.24 18.00 -19.21
C THR A 183 -11.14 18.96 -20.38
N ASP A 184 -12.27 19.54 -20.81
CA ASP A 184 -12.35 20.46 -21.96
C ASP A 184 -11.55 21.76 -21.73
N ASP A 185 -11.26 22.13 -20.46
CA ASP A 185 -10.45 23.29 -20.08
C ASP A 185 -8.94 22.96 -19.94
N ASN A 186 -8.50 21.85 -20.54
CA ASN A 186 -7.12 21.36 -20.54
C ASN A 186 -6.54 21.04 -19.15
N LYS A 187 -7.37 20.68 -18.19
CA LYS A 187 -6.92 20.12 -16.91
C LYS A 187 -6.93 18.61 -16.95
N THR A 188 -6.06 18.01 -16.17
CA THR A 188 -6.09 16.58 -15.90
C THR A 188 -6.56 16.36 -14.48
N LEU A 189 -7.60 15.55 -14.33
CA LEU A 189 -8.12 15.11 -13.05
C LEU A 189 -7.59 13.70 -12.78
N TYR A 190 -7.35 13.36 -11.53
CA TYR A 190 -6.85 12.05 -11.14
C TYR A 190 -7.67 11.50 -9.98
N SER A 191 -7.91 10.19 -9.97
CA SER A 191 -8.23 9.44 -8.75
C SER A 191 -7.17 8.38 -8.56
N ASN A 192 -6.74 8.20 -7.31
CA ASN A 192 -5.60 7.35 -6.98
C ASN A 192 -6.02 6.17 -6.12
N VAL A 193 -5.49 5.01 -6.43
CA VAL A 193 -5.48 3.84 -5.54
C VAL A 193 -4.05 3.62 -5.10
N ILE A 194 -3.80 3.75 -3.81
CA ILE A 194 -2.49 3.53 -3.20
C ILE A 194 -2.55 2.21 -2.45
N ALA A 195 -1.70 1.26 -2.82
CA ALA A 195 -1.59 -0.01 -2.14
C ALA A 195 -0.32 -0.04 -1.28
N VAL A 196 -0.48 -0.41 -0.01
CA VAL A 196 0.58 -0.60 0.98
C VAL A 196 0.61 -2.07 1.40
N GLY A 197 1.74 -2.72 1.30
CA GLY A 197 1.87 -4.15 1.52
C GLY A 197 1.84 -4.60 3.00
N SER A 198 1.77 -3.67 3.95
CA SER A 198 1.81 -4.01 5.38
C SER A 198 1.09 -3.01 6.26
N GLU A 199 0.17 -3.49 7.07
CA GLU A 199 -0.39 -2.75 8.21
C GLU A 199 0.67 -2.40 9.27
N GLY A 200 1.74 -3.20 9.35
CA GLY A 200 2.85 -2.98 10.28
C GLY A 200 3.53 -1.63 10.07
N MET A 201 3.57 -1.10 8.83
CA MET A 201 4.17 0.21 8.54
C MET A 201 3.44 1.37 9.23
N LEU A 202 2.16 1.18 9.54
CA LEU A 202 1.24 2.15 10.15
C LEU A 202 0.89 1.79 11.60
N SER A 203 1.53 0.76 12.17
CA SER A 203 1.28 0.37 13.55
C SER A 203 1.90 1.35 14.54
N ASP A 204 1.25 1.54 15.68
CA ASP A 204 1.76 2.38 16.78
C ASP A 204 3.18 2.00 17.19
N THR A 205 3.55 0.71 17.09
CA THR A 205 4.89 0.23 17.42
C THR A 205 5.96 0.91 16.58
N TYR A 206 5.73 1.07 15.27
CA TYR A 206 6.72 1.64 14.35
C TYR A 206 6.56 3.14 14.15
N LEU A 207 5.36 3.68 14.26
CA LEU A 207 5.13 5.12 14.20
C LEU A 207 5.82 5.90 15.34
N GLN A 208 6.10 5.22 16.49
CA GLN A 208 6.79 5.82 17.65
C GLN A 208 8.31 5.88 17.50
N TYR A 209 8.90 5.19 16.55
CA TYR A 209 10.35 5.18 16.39
C TYR A 209 10.84 6.46 15.69
N SER A 210 11.33 7.42 16.45
CA SER A 210 11.77 8.73 15.95
C SER A 210 12.93 8.67 14.94
N GLN A 211 13.65 7.54 14.83
CA GLN A 211 14.69 7.32 13.83
C GLN A 211 14.13 6.97 12.45
N TYR A 212 12.83 6.66 12.34
CA TYR A 212 12.13 6.37 11.11
C TYR A 212 11.04 7.40 10.87
N GLN A 213 10.82 7.79 9.62
CA GLN A 213 9.89 8.83 9.23
C GLN A 213 8.53 8.28 8.77
N ASN A 214 8.12 7.10 9.24
CA ASN A 214 6.85 6.50 8.88
C ASN A 214 5.67 7.45 9.12
N SER A 215 5.60 8.07 10.31
CA SER A 215 4.49 8.97 10.65
C SER A 215 4.41 10.17 9.70
N GLU A 216 5.54 10.87 9.49
CA GLU A 216 5.61 12.04 8.61
C GLU A 216 5.26 11.66 7.16
N TYR A 217 5.82 10.55 6.67
CA TYR A 217 5.60 10.07 5.32
C TYR A 217 4.13 9.73 5.05
N PHE A 218 3.48 8.95 5.92
CA PHE A 218 2.08 8.58 5.73
C PHE A 218 1.09 9.73 5.94
N ILE A 219 1.44 10.76 6.73
CA ILE A 219 0.67 12.00 6.78
C ILE A 219 0.71 12.74 5.43
N SER A 220 1.84 12.68 4.71
CA SER A 220 1.97 13.30 3.39
C SER A 220 1.28 12.50 2.27
N VAL A 221 0.99 11.22 2.51
CA VAL A 221 0.27 10.33 1.56
C VAL A 221 -1.25 10.57 1.59
N ILE A 222 -1.80 11.01 2.72
CA ILE A 222 -3.22 11.26 2.95
C ILE A 222 -3.53 12.76 2.77
#